data_74d7562ce0ae384b5989a2b27fc8a6d1
#
_entry.id   74d7562ce0ae384b5989a2b27fc8a6d1
#
_cell.length_a   1.000
_cell.length_b   1.000
_cell.length_c   1.000
_cell.angle_alpha   90.00
_cell.angle_beta   90.00
_cell.angle_gamma   90.00
#
_symmetry.space_group_name_H-M   'P 1'
#
loop_
_entity.id
_entity.type
_entity.pdbx_description
1 polymer ?
#
loop_
_entity_poly.entity_id
_entity_poly.type
_entity_poly.pdbx_seq_one_letter_code
_entity_poly.pdbx_strand_id
1 'polypeptide(L)'
;MPFIPNSEVERKAMLEVIGKGSVEELFSDIPASRRFPPLKLPDGISELEVLKEIEALSAKNLGAGQAAWFLGAGAYNHFIPSIVSALASRGEFLTAYTPYQPEVSQGTLQAIFEYQSMAAELLGMAVVNASHYDGATALAEAILMAWKIDEARKRILLPADIHPEYKDVVKTYFSSFDVEIIEYKGAPETAPVDGLTACLVAAYPSFSGEIYPLEAGAKKAHDSGALFIVQADPIMCAILKSPGAQGADIVVAEGQCLGNSMNFGGPYLGMMGTTAKFMRKMPGRIVGEAKDHDGRRGFVLTLTAREQHIRREKAVSNICSNQGLVMLQACIYMAAMGSKGMGMVASLCNDKAHYAASRIAELPGFKVITKSFFKEFLVSTPKPSADIYAALVKRHIVPGLPLSRYDASKPRELLVCVTEMNTKAEIDRLVAALREVSA
;
A
#
# COMPACT_ATOMS: atom_id res chain seq x y z
N MET A 1 28.33 -10.28 -23.24
CA MET A 1 27.86 -11.36 -24.13
C MET A 1 26.79 -10.76 -25.02
N PRO A 2 26.85 -10.86 -26.34
CA PRO A 2 25.79 -10.36 -27.19
C PRO A 2 24.50 -11.17 -26.92
N PHE A 3 23.37 -10.50 -26.81
CA PHE A 3 22.06 -11.17 -26.62
C PHE A 3 21.56 -11.88 -27.88
N ILE A 4 22.22 -11.65 -29.02
CA ILE A 4 21.94 -12.35 -30.26
C ILE A 4 22.96 -13.49 -30.38
N PRO A 5 22.57 -14.76 -30.17
CA PRO A 5 23.53 -15.87 -30.09
C PRO A 5 24.04 -16.32 -31.43
N ASN A 6 23.35 -16.00 -32.54
CA ASN A 6 23.69 -16.51 -33.87
C ASN A 6 24.54 -15.49 -34.68
N SER A 7 25.62 -15.95 -35.25
CA SER A 7 26.43 -15.17 -36.19
C SER A 7 25.73 -15.04 -37.56
N GLU A 8 26.21 -14.12 -38.41
CA GLU A 8 25.70 -13.98 -39.78
C GLU A 8 25.88 -15.24 -40.60
N VAL A 9 26.97 -15.98 -40.39
CA VAL A 9 27.24 -17.26 -41.08
C VAL A 9 26.19 -18.32 -40.67
N GLU A 10 25.93 -18.45 -39.41
CA GLU A 10 24.89 -19.38 -38.89
C GLU A 10 23.49 -18.98 -39.36
N ARG A 11 23.19 -17.70 -39.37
CA ARG A 11 21.92 -17.17 -39.85
C ARG A 11 21.71 -17.50 -41.33
N LYS A 12 22.75 -17.34 -42.15
CA LYS A 12 22.73 -17.70 -43.58
C LYS A 12 22.51 -19.20 -43.77
N ALA A 13 23.23 -20.03 -43.02
CA ALA A 13 23.07 -21.49 -43.09
C ALA A 13 21.63 -21.93 -42.69
N MET A 14 21.02 -21.30 -41.66
CA MET A 14 19.63 -21.55 -41.27
C MET A 14 18.65 -21.16 -42.40
N LEU A 15 18.84 -20.00 -43.02
CA LEU A 15 18.01 -19.55 -44.15
C LEU A 15 18.10 -20.49 -45.34
N GLU A 16 19.28 -21.02 -45.68
CA GLU A 16 19.50 -22.00 -46.72
C GLU A 16 18.69 -23.29 -46.43
N VAL A 17 18.72 -23.80 -45.20
CA VAL A 17 17.94 -25.01 -44.80
C VAL A 17 16.43 -24.75 -44.91
N ILE A 18 15.98 -23.53 -44.61
CA ILE A 18 14.55 -23.12 -44.68
C ILE A 18 14.16 -22.87 -46.16
N GLY A 19 15.11 -22.72 -47.06
CA GLY A 19 14.88 -22.39 -48.46
C GLY A 19 14.49 -20.94 -48.68
N LYS A 20 15.05 -20.01 -47.88
CA LYS A 20 14.85 -18.57 -47.97
C LYS A 20 16.16 -17.81 -48.19
N GLY A 21 16.10 -16.72 -48.94
CA GLY A 21 17.29 -15.90 -49.21
C GLY A 21 17.55 -14.84 -48.13
N SER A 22 16.52 -14.43 -47.39
CA SER A 22 16.65 -13.42 -46.37
C SER A 22 15.64 -13.63 -45.23
N VAL A 23 15.91 -12.95 -44.10
CA VAL A 23 14.97 -12.92 -42.94
C VAL A 23 13.64 -12.27 -43.32
N GLU A 24 13.66 -11.27 -44.20
CA GLU A 24 12.49 -10.55 -44.69
C GLU A 24 11.53 -11.49 -45.47
N GLU A 25 12.06 -12.49 -46.14
CA GLU A 25 11.21 -13.50 -46.82
C GLU A 25 10.44 -14.40 -45.89
N LEU A 26 10.88 -14.54 -44.63
CA LEU A 26 10.13 -15.28 -43.61
C LEU A 26 8.78 -14.64 -43.26
N PHE A 27 8.63 -13.36 -43.55
CA PHE A 27 7.41 -12.58 -43.31
C PHE A 27 6.55 -12.40 -44.57
N SER A 28 6.76 -13.27 -45.59
CA SER A 28 6.07 -13.14 -46.89
C SER A 28 4.54 -13.27 -46.85
N ASP A 29 3.99 -13.89 -45.81
CA ASP A 29 2.57 -14.00 -45.50
C ASP A 29 1.94 -12.69 -44.97
N ILE A 30 2.76 -11.74 -44.48
CA ILE A 30 2.32 -10.41 -44.07
C ILE A 30 2.29 -9.48 -45.29
N PRO A 31 1.19 -8.75 -45.56
CA PRO A 31 1.11 -7.80 -46.66
C PRO A 31 2.27 -6.78 -46.61
N ALA A 32 2.92 -6.51 -47.75
CA ALA A 32 4.08 -5.62 -47.82
C ALA A 32 3.85 -4.23 -47.23
N SER A 33 2.62 -3.70 -47.37
CA SER A 33 2.23 -2.40 -46.79
C SER A 33 2.21 -2.36 -45.25
N ARG A 34 2.26 -3.52 -44.60
CA ARG A 34 2.25 -3.66 -43.13
C ARG A 34 3.54 -4.22 -42.58
N ARG A 35 4.50 -4.62 -43.45
CA ARG A 35 5.81 -5.14 -43.06
C ARG A 35 6.72 -3.97 -42.72
N PHE A 36 7.41 -4.05 -41.58
CA PHE A 36 8.48 -3.13 -41.16
C PHE A 36 8.14 -1.64 -41.38
N PRO A 37 7.00 -1.16 -40.87
CA PRO A 37 6.64 0.25 -41.05
C PRO A 37 7.75 1.15 -40.45
N PRO A 38 8.09 2.27 -41.09
CA PRO A 38 9.07 3.19 -40.53
C PRO A 38 8.56 3.74 -39.20
N LEU A 39 9.32 3.51 -38.14
CA LEU A 39 9.01 4.04 -36.82
C LEU A 39 9.45 5.51 -36.74
N LYS A 40 8.55 6.38 -36.36
CA LYS A 40 8.86 7.81 -36.09
C LYS A 40 9.43 7.96 -34.66
N LEU A 41 10.51 7.24 -34.39
CA LEU A 41 11.26 7.33 -33.13
C LEU A 41 12.58 8.03 -33.42
N PRO A 42 13.10 8.79 -32.45
CA PRO A 42 14.48 9.29 -32.54
C PRO A 42 15.47 8.12 -32.56
N ASP A 43 16.63 8.36 -33.11
CA ASP A 43 17.74 7.40 -33.07
C ASP A 43 18.11 7.07 -31.60
N GLY A 44 18.68 5.88 -31.39
CA GLY A 44 19.16 5.47 -30.08
C GLY A 44 20.34 6.36 -29.65
N ILE A 45 20.35 6.74 -28.39
CA ILE A 45 21.45 7.50 -27.77
C ILE A 45 22.29 6.59 -26.87
N SER A 46 23.49 7.01 -26.53
CA SER A 46 24.38 6.25 -25.65
C SER A 46 23.87 6.19 -24.21
N GLU A 47 24.27 5.17 -23.45
CA GLU A 47 23.97 5.03 -22.02
C GLU A 47 24.32 6.30 -21.22
N LEU A 48 25.45 6.93 -21.53
CA LEU A 48 25.88 8.19 -20.90
C LEU A 48 24.89 9.34 -21.16
N GLU A 49 24.38 9.44 -22.39
CA GLU A 49 23.41 10.48 -22.77
C GLU A 49 22.05 10.21 -22.09
N VAL A 50 21.58 8.94 -22.09
CA VAL A 50 20.36 8.53 -21.35
C VAL A 50 20.47 8.89 -19.87
N LEU A 51 21.60 8.56 -19.23
CA LEU A 51 21.82 8.86 -17.81
C LEU A 51 21.69 10.36 -17.53
N LYS A 52 22.34 11.21 -18.33
CA LYS A 52 22.27 12.66 -18.20
C LYS A 52 20.85 13.21 -18.38
N GLU A 53 20.10 12.70 -19.35
CA GLU A 53 18.72 13.12 -19.58
C GLU A 53 17.81 12.73 -18.40
N ILE A 54 17.93 11.50 -17.91
CA ILE A 54 17.14 11.02 -16.78
C ILE A 54 17.51 11.76 -15.49
N GLU A 55 18.78 12.03 -15.23
CA GLU A 55 19.22 12.86 -14.10
C GLU A 55 18.64 14.28 -14.18
N ALA A 56 18.65 14.90 -15.37
CA ALA A 56 18.08 16.23 -15.57
C ALA A 56 16.55 16.25 -15.35
N LEU A 57 15.85 15.19 -15.74
CA LEU A 57 14.41 15.01 -15.45
C LEU A 57 14.16 14.79 -13.96
N SER A 58 14.96 13.93 -13.33
CA SER A 58 14.87 13.64 -11.88
C SER A 58 15.09 14.89 -11.04
N ALA A 59 16.04 15.75 -11.41
CA ALA A 59 16.35 17.00 -10.72
C ALA A 59 15.20 18.04 -10.72
N LYS A 60 14.16 17.84 -11.53
CA LYS A 60 12.94 18.68 -11.51
C LYS A 60 11.98 18.30 -10.38
N ASN A 61 12.20 17.17 -9.72
CA ASN A 61 11.37 16.69 -8.62
C ASN A 61 12.00 17.07 -7.28
N LEU A 62 11.15 17.31 -6.29
CA LEU A 62 11.55 17.51 -4.91
C LEU A 62 11.26 16.25 -4.10
N GLY A 63 12.31 15.53 -3.71
CA GLY A 63 12.20 14.32 -2.89
C GLY A 63 12.24 14.60 -1.38
N ALA A 64 11.76 13.64 -0.59
CA ALA A 64 11.75 13.76 0.87
C ALA A 64 13.15 13.95 1.49
N GLY A 65 14.22 13.45 0.85
CA GLY A 65 15.61 13.70 1.28
C GLY A 65 16.15 15.10 1.00
N GLN A 66 15.41 15.94 0.25
CA GLN A 66 15.82 17.27 -0.17
C GLN A 66 15.03 18.40 0.51
N ALA A 67 13.99 18.06 1.29
CA ALA A 67 13.11 18.99 1.97
C ALA A 67 12.76 18.49 3.37
N ALA A 68 12.40 19.42 4.28
CA ALA A 68 11.68 19.03 5.49
C ALA A 68 10.29 18.55 5.11
N TRP A 69 9.98 17.28 5.37
CA TRP A 69 8.86 16.59 4.79
C TRP A 69 7.78 16.26 5.81
N PHE A 70 6.62 16.89 5.68
CA PHE A 70 5.46 16.70 6.55
C PHE A 70 4.22 16.23 5.77
N LEU A 71 4.41 15.67 4.58
CA LEU A 71 3.36 15.06 3.77
C LEU A 71 3.27 13.57 4.08
N GLY A 72 2.06 13.11 4.37
CA GLY A 72 1.68 11.72 4.54
C GLY A 72 0.55 11.35 3.59
N ALA A 73 -0.66 11.23 4.13
CA ALA A 73 -1.88 10.91 3.38
C ALA A 73 -1.81 9.60 2.62
N GLY A 74 -1.40 8.52 3.30
CA GLY A 74 -1.40 7.15 2.78
C GLY A 74 -0.03 6.61 2.39
N ALA A 75 0.98 7.47 2.12
CA ALA A 75 2.37 7.07 1.92
C ALA A 75 3.27 7.89 2.84
N TYR A 76 4.21 7.25 3.53
CA TYR A 76 4.91 7.85 4.65
C TYR A 76 6.42 7.73 4.52
N ASN A 77 7.12 8.82 4.84
CA ASN A 77 8.58 8.83 4.91
C ASN A 77 9.05 8.24 6.24
N HIS A 78 9.34 6.95 6.26
CA HIS A 78 9.94 6.23 7.40
C HIS A 78 11.39 5.86 7.11
N PHE A 79 12.19 5.66 8.15
CA PHE A 79 13.55 5.18 8.02
C PHE A 79 13.60 3.74 7.53
N ILE A 80 14.38 3.48 6.51
CA ILE A 80 14.59 2.15 5.94
C ILE A 80 16.01 1.70 6.29
N PRO A 81 16.19 0.71 7.18
CA PRO A 81 17.52 0.16 7.49
C PRO A 81 18.21 -0.37 6.24
N SER A 82 19.51 -0.14 6.11
CA SER A 82 20.31 -0.55 4.94
C SER A 82 20.25 -2.06 4.66
N ILE A 83 20.03 -2.87 5.70
CA ILE A 83 19.86 -4.32 5.55
C ILE A 83 18.67 -4.71 4.67
N VAL A 84 17.62 -3.88 4.60
CA VAL A 84 16.44 -4.16 3.78
C VAL A 84 16.82 -4.22 2.30
N SER A 85 17.45 -3.18 1.78
CA SER A 85 17.91 -3.15 0.40
C SER A 85 19.02 -4.17 0.13
N ALA A 86 19.95 -4.35 1.07
CA ALA A 86 21.07 -5.28 0.93
C ALA A 86 20.60 -6.74 0.76
N LEU A 87 19.58 -7.17 1.51
CA LEU A 87 19.04 -8.52 1.38
C LEU A 87 18.04 -8.64 0.21
N ALA A 88 17.17 -7.66 0.02
CA ALA A 88 16.18 -7.70 -1.05
C ALA A 88 16.80 -7.66 -2.46
N SER A 89 17.99 -7.05 -2.63
CA SER A 89 18.71 -7.00 -3.90
C SER A 89 19.53 -8.26 -4.24
N ARG A 90 19.52 -9.28 -3.38
CA ARG A 90 20.20 -10.54 -3.68
C ARG A 90 19.54 -11.24 -4.86
N GLY A 91 20.35 -11.82 -5.74
CA GLY A 91 19.88 -12.48 -6.96
C GLY A 91 18.84 -13.58 -6.72
N GLU A 92 18.97 -14.30 -5.58
CA GLU A 92 18.05 -15.38 -5.19
C GLU A 92 16.61 -14.89 -4.98
N PHE A 93 16.44 -13.63 -4.54
CA PHE A 93 15.13 -12.99 -4.36
C PHE A 93 14.72 -12.16 -5.56
N LEU A 94 15.66 -11.36 -6.10
CA LEU A 94 15.36 -10.38 -7.14
C LEU A 94 14.89 -11.05 -8.45
N THR A 95 15.41 -12.23 -8.76
CA THR A 95 15.01 -13.02 -9.93
C THR A 95 13.90 -14.03 -9.66
N ALA A 96 13.45 -14.17 -8.40
CA ALA A 96 12.39 -15.10 -8.05
C ALA A 96 11.05 -14.64 -8.64
N TYR A 97 10.31 -15.62 -9.16
CA TYR A 97 8.93 -15.43 -9.58
C TYR A 97 7.98 -16.11 -8.57
N THR A 98 6.74 -16.33 -8.94
CA THR A 98 5.78 -17.00 -8.07
C THR A 98 6.27 -18.40 -7.70
N PRO A 99 6.29 -18.77 -6.42
CA PRO A 99 6.84 -20.05 -5.93
C PRO A 99 5.84 -21.20 -6.13
N TYR A 100 5.49 -21.54 -7.38
CA TYR A 100 4.56 -22.62 -7.70
C TYR A 100 5.12 -24.01 -7.38
N GLN A 101 6.44 -24.20 -7.56
CA GLN A 101 7.12 -25.47 -7.30
C GLN A 101 7.83 -25.39 -5.94
N PRO A 102 7.26 -25.97 -4.87
CA PRO A 102 7.84 -25.90 -3.54
C PRO A 102 9.26 -26.41 -3.46
N GLU A 103 9.58 -27.43 -4.25
CA GLU A 103 10.87 -28.13 -4.23
C GLU A 103 12.05 -27.20 -4.54
N VAL A 104 11.84 -26.18 -5.37
CA VAL A 104 12.89 -25.23 -5.78
C VAL A 104 12.69 -23.83 -5.21
N SER A 105 11.67 -23.62 -4.40
CA SER A 105 11.25 -22.28 -3.92
C SER A 105 11.15 -22.19 -2.39
N GLN A 106 11.80 -23.09 -1.65
CA GLN A 106 11.66 -23.15 -0.19
C GLN A 106 12.05 -21.86 0.50
N GLY A 107 13.13 -21.19 0.08
CA GLY A 107 13.54 -19.91 0.66
C GLY A 107 12.51 -18.78 0.46
N THR A 108 11.95 -18.66 -0.73
CA THR A 108 10.89 -17.69 -1.01
C THR A 108 9.60 -17.98 -0.24
N LEU A 109 9.20 -19.26 -0.18
CA LEU A 109 8.03 -19.68 0.58
C LEU A 109 8.21 -19.45 2.08
N GLN A 110 9.40 -19.71 2.63
CA GLN A 110 9.72 -19.43 4.02
C GLN A 110 9.63 -17.92 4.31
N ALA A 111 10.18 -17.07 3.45
CA ALA A 111 10.09 -15.61 3.61
C ALA A 111 8.63 -15.12 3.61
N ILE A 112 7.78 -15.67 2.74
CA ILE A 112 6.34 -15.37 2.74
C ILE A 112 5.70 -15.81 4.05
N PHE A 113 6.00 -17.03 4.53
CA PHE A 113 5.46 -17.54 5.79
C PHE A 113 5.86 -16.69 7.00
N GLU A 114 7.12 -16.25 7.06
CA GLU A 114 7.63 -15.36 8.10
C GLU A 114 6.95 -13.98 8.05
N TYR A 115 6.79 -13.40 6.85
CA TYR A 115 6.01 -12.17 6.66
C TYR A 115 4.57 -12.33 7.17
N GLN A 116 3.88 -13.38 6.75
CA GLN A 116 2.50 -13.66 7.18
C GLN A 116 2.39 -13.74 8.70
N SER A 117 3.36 -14.38 9.35
CA SER A 117 3.38 -14.57 10.80
C SER A 117 3.58 -13.27 11.55
N MET A 118 4.56 -12.45 11.14
CA MET A 118 4.81 -11.14 11.74
C MET A 118 3.67 -10.16 11.49
N ALA A 119 3.11 -10.15 10.29
CA ALA A 119 1.96 -9.31 9.96
C ALA A 119 0.69 -9.72 10.71
N ALA A 120 0.48 -11.02 10.92
CA ALA A 120 -0.64 -11.54 11.70
C ALA A 120 -0.56 -11.09 13.16
N GLU A 121 0.62 -11.18 13.77
CA GLU A 121 0.86 -10.69 15.15
C GLU A 121 0.62 -9.18 15.24
N LEU A 122 1.18 -8.39 14.31
CA LEU A 122 1.04 -6.93 14.30
C LEU A 122 -0.41 -6.47 14.19
N LEU A 123 -1.21 -7.11 13.33
CA LEU A 123 -2.61 -6.76 13.10
C LEU A 123 -3.57 -7.43 14.10
N GLY A 124 -3.09 -8.40 14.89
CA GLY A 124 -3.90 -9.19 15.82
C GLY A 124 -4.83 -10.18 15.11
N MET A 125 -4.44 -10.69 13.94
CA MET A 125 -5.24 -11.59 13.13
C MET A 125 -4.73 -13.03 13.21
N ALA A 126 -5.62 -14.01 12.94
CA ALA A 126 -5.23 -15.42 12.93
C ALA A 126 -4.40 -15.81 11.69
N VAL A 127 -4.63 -15.14 10.56
CA VAL A 127 -3.94 -15.39 9.30
C VAL A 127 -3.88 -14.12 8.46
N VAL A 128 -2.73 -13.93 7.79
CA VAL A 128 -2.51 -12.89 6.78
C VAL A 128 -2.07 -13.60 5.50
N ASN A 129 -2.47 -13.09 4.34
CA ASN A 129 -2.03 -13.61 3.04
C ASN A 129 -0.65 -13.07 2.64
N ALA A 130 -0.12 -13.56 1.52
CA ALA A 130 1.20 -13.15 1.01
C ALA A 130 1.28 -11.66 0.63
N SER A 131 0.23 -11.05 0.18
CA SER A 131 -0.08 -9.62 0.01
C SER A 131 -1.14 -9.37 -1.07
N HIS A 132 -1.67 -8.15 -1.08
CA HIS A 132 -2.39 -7.52 -2.19
C HIS A 132 -1.50 -6.49 -2.88
N TYR A 133 -2.03 -5.77 -3.88
CA TYR A 133 -1.25 -4.79 -4.65
C TYR A 133 -0.95 -3.55 -3.82
N ASP A 134 -1.94 -3.03 -3.09
CA ASP A 134 -1.84 -1.89 -2.18
C ASP A 134 -2.99 -1.92 -1.15
N GLY A 135 -3.00 -0.95 -0.24
CA GLY A 135 -4.01 -0.85 0.81
C GLY A 135 -5.42 -0.59 0.26
N ALA A 136 -5.56 0.15 -0.84
CA ALA A 136 -6.85 0.45 -1.44
C ALA A 136 -7.49 -0.78 -2.08
N THR A 137 -6.71 -1.56 -2.84
CA THR A 137 -7.16 -2.83 -3.41
C THR A 137 -7.39 -3.88 -2.33
N ALA A 138 -6.57 -3.91 -1.27
CA ALA A 138 -6.80 -4.78 -0.12
C ALA A 138 -8.14 -4.49 0.56
N LEU A 139 -8.52 -3.20 0.71
CA LEU A 139 -9.81 -2.81 1.25
C LEU A 139 -10.97 -3.25 0.35
N ALA A 140 -10.88 -3.01 -0.95
CA ALA A 140 -11.90 -3.41 -1.91
C ALA A 140 -12.11 -4.93 -1.91
N GLU A 141 -11.03 -5.71 -1.87
CA GLU A 141 -11.06 -7.17 -1.79
C GLU A 141 -11.62 -7.67 -0.45
N ALA A 142 -11.34 -6.98 0.68
CA ALA A 142 -11.91 -7.30 1.97
C ALA A 142 -13.44 -7.12 1.99
N ILE A 143 -13.91 -6.02 1.40
CA ILE A 143 -15.34 -5.73 1.24
C ILE A 143 -15.99 -6.76 0.31
N LEU A 144 -15.33 -7.08 -0.81
CA LEU A 144 -15.82 -8.11 -1.74
C LEU A 144 -15.91 -9.49 -1.07
N MET A 145 -14.90 -9.86 -0.29
CA MET A 145 -14.93 -11.09 0.51
C MET A 145 -16.10 -11.10 1.50
N ALA A 146 -16.33 -10.00 2.22
CA ALA A 146 -17.41 -9.88 3.19
C ALA A 146 -18.78 -10.02 2.51
N TRP A 147 -19.01 -9.33 1.40
CA TRP A 147 -20.24 -9.42 0.64
C TRP A 147 -20.46 -10.83 0.05
N LYS A 148 -19.41 -11.46 -0.50
CA LYS A 148 -19.49 -12.83 -1.03
C LYS A 148 -19.75 -13.93 0.01
N ILE A 149 -19.64 -13.63 1.29
CA ILE A 149 -20.02 -14.56 2.37
C ILE A 149 -21.55 -14.67 2.48
N ASP A 150 -22.25 -13.52 2.29
CA ASP A 150 -23.71 -13.47 2.28
C ASP A 150 -24.18 -12.39 1.28
N GLU A 151 -24.38 -12.79 0.02
CA GLU A 151 -24.78 -11.89 -1.08
C GLU A 151 -26.22 -11.34 -0.94
N ALA A 152 -27.02 -11.86 -0.01
CA ALA A 152 -28.33 -11.30 0.29
C ALA A 152 -28.23 -9.95 1.04
N ARG A 153 -27.09 -9.67 1.66
CA ARG A 153 -26.80 -8.41 2.34
C ARG A 153 -26.19 -7.44 1.34
N LYS A 154 -26.91 -6.39 1.00
CA LYS A 154 -26.56 -5.50 -0.10
C LYS A 154 -26.01 -4.14 0.31
N ARG A 155 -25.76 -3.91 1.60
CA ARG A 155 -25.26 -2.64 2.12
C ARG A 155 -23.85 -2.74 2.61
N ILE A 156 -23.01 -1.81 2.15
CA ILE A 156 -21.62 -1.61 2.55
C ILE A 156 -21.55 -0.26 3.24
N LEU A 157 -21.14 -0.22 4.50
CA LEU A 157 -21.00 1.01 5.26
C LEU A 157 -19.53 1.44 5.27
N LEU A 158 -19.23 2.59 4.65
CA LEU A 158 -17.89 3.20 4.61
C LEU A 158 -17.85 4.45 5.48
N PRO A 159 -16.73 4.71 6.21
CA PRO A 159 -16.58 6.00 6.87
C PRO A 159 -16.40 7.11 5.82
N ALA A 160 -17.11 8.22 6.00
CA ALA A 160 -16.95 9.38 5.14
C ALA A 160 -15.51 9.94 5.17
N ASP A 161 -14.82 9.77 6.30
CA ASP A 161 -13.44 10.17 6.55
C ASP A 161 -12.45 8.99 6.40
N ILE A 162 -12.55 8.25 5.31
CA ILE A 162 -11.52 7.35 4.81
C ILE A 162 -10.80 8.01 3.63
N HIS A 163 -9.61 7.53 3.28
CA HIS A 163 -8.83 8.09 2.16
C HIS A 163 -9.70 8.21 0.90
N PRO A 164 -9.81 9.40 0.27
CA PRO A 164 -10.70 9.62 -0.87
C PRO A 164 -10.48 8.63 -2.03
N GLU A 165 -9.22 8.39 -2.38
CA GLU A 165 -8.87 7.47 -3.47
C GLU A 165 -9.22 6.00 -3.13
N TYR A 166 -9.22 5.62 -1.85
CA TYR A 166 -9.70 4.29 -1.42
C TYR A 166 -11.19 4.13 -1.68
N LYS A 167 -11.98 5.19 -1.44
CA LYS A 167 -13.41 5.20 -1.80
C LYS A 167 -13.63 5.01 -3.30
N ASP A 168 -12.82 5.67 -4.12
CA ASP A 168 -12.92 5.57 -5.58
C ASP A 168 -12.57 4.16 -6.07
N VAL A 169 -11.56 3.53 -5.49
CA VAL A 169 -11.22 2.12 -5.77
C VAL A 169 -12.37 1.20 -5.37
N VAL A 170 -12.93 1.34 -4.17
CA VAL A 170 -14.09 0.54 -3.73
C VAL A 170 -15.27 0.75 -4.67
N LYS A 171 -15.62 2.00 -5.02
CA LYS A 171 -16.70 2.30 -5.97
C LYS A 171 -16.46 1.65 -7.33
N THR A 172 -15.22 1.64 -7.81
CA THR A 172 -14.84 1.00 -9.07
C THR A 172 -15.05 -0.51 -9.03
N TYR A 173 -14.59 -1.17 -7.96
CA TYR A 173 -14.78 -2.62 -7.79
C TYR A 173 -16.26 -3.02 -7.75
N PHE A 174 -17.09 -2.19 -7.17
CA PHE A 174 -18.52 -2.48 -7.00
C PHE A 174 -19.43 -1.90 -8.07
N SER A 175 -18.88 -1.23 -9.09
CA SER A 175 -19.66 -0.54 -10.13
C SER A 175 -20.61 -1.44 -10.93
N SER A 176 -20.33 -2.76 -10.99
CA SER A 176 -21.14 -3.74 -11.73
C SER A 176 -21.98 -4.64 -10.81
N PHE A 177 -21.95 -4.42 -9.50
CA PHE A 177 -22.71 -5.21 -8.53
C PHE A 177 -23.93 -4.45 -8.02
N ASP A 178 -25.01 -5.21 -7.72
CA ASP A 178 -26.22 -4.66 -7.10
C ASP A 178 -26.03 -4.53 -5.59
N VAL A 179 -25.23 -3.54 -5.18
CA VAL A 179 -24.95 -3.20 -3.78
C VAL A 179 -25.03 -1.70 -3.56
N GLU A 180 -25.42 -1.31 -2.35
CA GLU A 180 -25.50 0.08 -1.91
C GLU A 180 -24.31 0.42 -1.02
N ILE A 181 -23.50 1.42 -1.40
CA ILE A 181 -22.41 1.96 -0.58
C ILE A 181 -22.93 3.19 0.14
N ILE A 182 -23.00 3.12 1.46
CA ILE A 182 -23.50 4.20 2.33
C ILE A 182 -22.33 4.77 3.12
N GLU A 183 -22.11 6.07 3.02
CA GLU A 183 -21.11 6.76 3.82
C GLU A 183 -21.71 7.21 5.17
N TYR A 184 -21.01 6.91 6.27
CA TYR A 184 -21.36 7.38 7.61
C TYR A 184 -20.30 8.34 8.16
N LYS A 185 -20.67 9.20 9.12
CA LYS A 185 -19.77 10.18 9.75
C LYS A 185 -19.52 9.83 11.22
N GLY A 186 -18.32 10.16 11.70
CA GLY A 186 -17.93 9.96 13.09
C GLY A 186 -17.45 8.55 13.40
N ALA A 187 -17.57 8.15 14.66
CA ALA A 187 -17.09 6.86 15.16
C ALA A 187 -17.90 5.67 14.60
N PRO A 188 -17.31 4.46 14.50
CA PRO A 188 -17.94 3.30 13.87
C PRO A 188 -19.30 2.91 14.47
N GLU A 189 -19.50 3.10 15.77
CA GLU A 189 -20.77 2.81 16.44
C GLU A 189 -21.93 3.72 16.00
N THR A 190 -21.64 4.86 15.35
CA THR A 190 -22.67 5.76 14.82
C THR A 190 -23.24 5.30 13.49
N ALA A 191 -22.56 4.37 12.80
CA ALA A 191 -22.96 3.87 11.49
C ALA A 191 -24.38 3.24 11.53
N PRO A 192 -25.20 3.42 10.47
CA PRO A 192 -26.57 2.91 10.41
C PRO A 192 -26.62 1.41 10.03
N VAL A 193 -26.03 0.57 10.87
CA VAL A 193 -25.98 -0.90 10.65
C VAL A 193 -27.37 -1.50 10.81
N ASP A 194 -27.75 -2.35 9.86
CA ASP A 194 -29.02 -3.09 9.86
C ASP A 194 -28.88 -4.54 9.32
N GLY A 195 -29.99 -5.25 9.19
CA GLY A 195 -30.01 -6.63 8.72
C GLY A 195 -29.58 -6.82 7.24
N LEU A 196 -29.53 -5.77 6.43
CA LEU A 196 -29.04 -5.80 5.05
C LEU A 196 -27.57 -5.42 4.93
N THR A 197 -26.92 -5.05 6.02
CA THR A 197 -25.51 -4.66 6.02
C THR A 197 -24.62 -5.89 5.87
N ALA A 198 -23.81 -5.95 4.82
CA ALA A 198 -22.80 -6.98 4.59
C ALA A 198 -21.56 -6.72 5.47
N CYS A 199 -21.10 -5.49 5.51
CA CYS A 199 -19.96 -5.09 6.33
C CYS A 199 -20.04 -3.63 6.79
N LEU A 200 -19.47 -3.38 7.95
CA LEU A 200 -19.11 -2.07 8.47
C LEU A 200 -17.59 -1.90 8.34
N VAL A 201 -17.15 -0.88 7.62
CA VAL A 201 -15.73 -0.53 7.51
C VAL A 201 -15.41 0.59 8.51
N ALA A 202 -14.26 0.49 9.17
CA ALA A 202 -13.68 1.56 9.97
C ALA A 202 -12.26 1.90 9.50
N ALA A 203 -11.86 3.15 9.62
CA ALA A 203 -10.48 3.59 9.40
C ALA A 203 -9.81 3.84 10.77
N TYR A 204 -8.57 3.36 10.93
CA TYR A 204 -7.82 3.39 12.18
C TYR A 204 -6.34 3.70 11.92
N PRO A 205 -5.97 5.01 11.89
CA PRO A 205 -6.81 6.21 12.07
C PRO A 205 -7.68 6.53 10.85
N SER A 206 -8.58 7.52 10.98
CA SER A 206 -9.31 8.11 9.85
C SER A 206 -8.36 8.93 8.95
N PHE A 207 -8.83 9.36 7.78
CA PHE A 207 -8.00 10.17 6.87
C PHE A 207 -7.59 11.53 7.45
N SER A 208 -8.43 12.12 8.30
CA SER A 208 -8.08 13.34 9.04
C SER A 208 -7.22 13.09 10.28
N GLY A 209 -6.78 11.86 10.51
CA GLY A 209 -5.94 11.43 11.60
C GLY A 209 -6.68 11.04 12.89
N GLU A 210 -8.02 11.18 12.97
CA GLU A 210 -8.78 10.87 14.20
C GLU A 210 -8.78 9.37 14.50
N ILE A 211 -8.50 9.03 15.76
CA ILE A 211 -8.54 7.64 16.27
C ILE A 211 -9.84 7.43 17.03
N TYR A 212 -10.67 6.53 16.54
CA TYR A 212 -11.89 6.08 17.22
C TYR A 212 -11.70 4.71 17.87
N PRO A 213 -12.26 4.47 19.06
CA PRO A 213 -12.38 3.11 19.62
C PRO A 213 -13.16 2.20 18.66
N LEU A 214 -12.73 0.95 18.52
CA LEU A 214 -13.30 0.04 17.52
C LEU A 214 -14.33 -0.94 18.12
N GLU A 215 -14.23 -1.23 19.43
CA GLU A 215 -15.01 -2.31 20.09
C GLU A 215 -16.52 -2.12 19.98
N ALA A 216 -17.00 -0.88 20.14
CA ALA A 216 -18.44 -0.58 20.06
C ALA A 216 -18.98 -0.76 18.63
N GLY A 217 -18.17 -0.36 17.62
CA GLY A 217 -18.48 -0.59 16.21
C GLY A 217 -18.47 -2.07 15.84
N ALA A 218 -17.48 -2.82 16.31
CA ALA A 218 -17.41 -4.27 16.13
C ALA A 218 -18.65 -4.98 16.71
N LYS A 219 -19.01 -4.65 17.96
CA LYS A 219 -20.21 -5.20 18.59
C LYS A 219 -21.47 -4.91 17.79
N LYS A 220 -21.63 -3.65 17.33
CA LYS A 220 -22.81 -3.25 16.55
C LYS A 220 -22.90 -4.00 15.21
N ALA A 221 -21.79 -4.19 14.51
CA ALA A 221 -21.73 -4.97 13.28
C ALA A 221 -22.15 -6.43 13.56
N HIS A 222 -21.55 -7.05 14.56
CA HIS A 222 -21.80 -8.45 14.92
C HIS A 222 -23.24 -8.70 15.41
N ASP A 223 -23.81 -7.80 16.22
CA ASP A 223 -25.21 -7.90 16.68
C ASP A 223 -26.21 -7.94 15.50
N SER A 224 -25.85 -7.34 14.36
CA SER A 224 -26.63 -7.35 13.12
C SER A 224 -26.22 -8.45 12.14
N GLY A 225 -25.19 -9.24 12.47
CA GLY A 225 -24.63 -10.28 11.61
C GLY A 225 -23.78 -9.75 10.45
N ALA A 226 -23.39 -8.46 10.46
CA ALA A 226 -22.45 -7.87 9.52
C ALA A 226 -21.02 -8.18 9.93
N LEU A 227 -20.09 -8.18 8.95
CA LEU A 227 -18.66 -8.27 9.25
C LEU A 227 -18.08 -6.88 9.59
N PHE A 228 -17.10 -6.84 10.47
CA PHE A 228 -16.37 -5.64 10.82
C PHE A 228 -14.99 -5.64 10.17
N ILE A 229 -14.75 -4.67 9.27
CA ILE A 229 -13.50 -4.51 8.51
C ILE A 229 -12.79 -3.27 9.00
N VAL A 230 -11.50 -3.37 9.28
CA VAL A 230 -10.69 -2.23 9.73
C VAL A 230 -9.53 -1.98 8.75
N GLN A 231 -9.46 -0.77 8.22
CA GLN A 231 -8.29 -0.26 7.50
C GLN A 231 -7.37 0.42 8.52
N ALA A 232 -6.18 -0.13 8.73
CA ALA A 232 -5.28 0.26 9.81
C ALA A 232 -3.96 0.82 9.31
N ASP A 233 -3.32 1.66 10.16
CA ASP A 233 -1.90 2.00 10.03
C ASP A 233 -1.07 0.94 10.75
N PRO A 234 -0.19 0.19 10.05
CA PRO A 234 0.54 -0.91 10.68
C PRO A 234 1.61 -0.45 11.69
N ILE A 235 2.19 0.75 11.53
CA ILE A 235 3.14 1.28 12.52
C ILE A 235 2.41 1.62 13.82
N MET A 236 1.21 2.19 13.74
CA MET A 236 0.39 2.49 14.92
C MET A 236 0.04 1.23 15.71
N CYS A 237 -0.18 0.10 15.03
CA CYS A 237 -0.48 -1.18 15.68
C CYS A 237 0.67 -1.69 16.58
N ALA A 238 1.88 -1.16 16.46
CA ALA A 238 3.00 -1.54 17.33
C ALA A 238 2.92 -0.95 18.76
N ILE A 239 2.07 0.07 19.00
CA ILE A 239 1.90 0.68 20.33
C ILE A 239 0.43 0.76 20.78
N LEU A 240 -0.52 0.73 19.87
CA LEU A 240 -1.95 0.71 20.21
C LEU A 240 -2.51 -0.70 20.09
N LYS A 241 -3.64 -0.91 20.74
CA LYS A 241 -4.36 -2.20 20.69
C LYS A 241 -4.70 -2.52 19.23
N SER A 242 -4.27 -3.70 18.76
CA SER A 242 -4.48 -4.10 17.37
C SER A 242 -5.97 -4.21 17.01
N PRO A 243 -6.35 -3.96 15.75
CA PRO A 243 -7.75 -4.06 15.32
C PRO A 243 -8.36 -5.44 15.57
N GLY A 244 -7.59 -6.51 15.36
CA GLY A 244 -8.07 -7.88 15.65
C GLY A 244 -8.43 -8.07 17.11
N ALA A 245 -7.64 -7.54 18.05
CA ALA A 245 -7.93 -7.58 19.48
C ALA A 245 -9.12 -6.70 19.88
N GLN A 246 -9.56 -5.76 19.02
CA GLN A 246 -10.74 -4.92 19.19
C GLN A 246 -11.97 -5.45 18.45
N GLY A 247 -11.91 -6.67 17.91
CA GLY A 247 -13.06 -7.35 17.32
C GLY A 247 -13.19 -7.27 15.80
N ALA A 248 -12.15 -6.85 15.08
CA ALA A 248 -12.18 -6.88 13.61
C ALA A 248 -12.24 -8.33 13.08
N ASP A 249 -13.11 -8.59 12.10
CA ASP A 249 -13.17 -9.85 11.36
C ASP A 249 -12.11 -9.89 10.26
N ILE A 250 -11.88 -8.72 9.64
CA ILE A 250 -10.88 -8.52 8.58
C ILE A 250 -10.13 -7.22 8.86
N VAL A 251 -8.81 -7.27 8.76
CA VAL A 251 -7.95 -6.09 8.86
C VAL A 251 -7.18 -5.94 7.57
N VAL A 252 -7.20 -4.73 7.02
CA VAL A 252 -6.38 -4.36 5.86
C VAL A 252 -5.47 -3.19 6.21
N ALA A 253 -4.35 -3.08 5.54
CA ALA A 253 -3.40 -2.00 5.75
C ALA A 253 -2.59 -1.71 4.48
N GLU A 254 -2.02 -0.49 4.42
CA GLU A 254 -0.95 -0.18 3.47
C GLU A 254 0.40 -0.41 4.16
N GLY A 255 1.15 -1.38 3.66
CA GLY A 255 2.44 -1.79 4.23
C GLY A 255 3.65 -1.06 3.66
N GLN A 256 3.48 0.02 2.87
CA GLN A 256 4.58 0.82 2.34
C GLN A 256 5.53 1.27 3.46
N CYS A 257 5.00 1.69 4.60
CA CYS A 257 5.76 2.16 5.76
C CYS A 257 6.65 1.07 6.40
N LEU A 258 6.51 -0.18 6.02
CA LEU A 258 7.32 -1.30 6.51
C LEU A 258 8.55 -1.54 5.60
N GLY A 259 9.44 -0.56 5.49
CA GLY A 259 10.70 -0.70 4.79
C GLY A 259 10.65 -0.51 3.27
N ASN A 260 9.59 0.10 2.74
CA ASN A 260 9.45 0.44 1.34
C ASN A 260 9.52 1.95 1.13
N SER A 261 10.25 2.40 0.11
CA SER A 261 10.38 3.82 -0.21
C SER A 261 9.08 4.38 -0.82
N MET A 262 8.90 5.69 -0.71
CA MET A 262 7.84 6.40 -1.44
C MET A 262 8.23 6.53 -2.92
N ASN A 263 7.58 5.80 -3.83
CA ASN A 263 7.93 5.69 -5.25
C ASN A 263 6.81 6.21 -6.14
N PHE A 264 6.45 7.49 -6.06
CA PHE A 264 5.46 8.11 -6.96
C PHE A 264 4.15 7.31 -7.13
N GLY A 265 3.67 6.64 -6.07
CA GLY A 265 2.45 5.85 -6.08
C GLY A 265 2.65 4.34 -6.18
N GLY A 266 3.87 3.84 -6.07
CA GLY A 266 4.10 2.40 -5.99
C GLY A 266 5.31 1.87 -6.75
N PRO A 267 5.52 0.54 -6.71
CA PRO A 267 4.62 -0.45 -6.08
C PRO A 267 4.60 -0.33 -4.56
N TYR A 268 3.40 -0.52 -3.97
CA TYR A 268 3.20 -0.55 -2.52
C TYR A 268 2.81 -1.95 -2.04
N LEU A 269 2.27 -2.08 -0.81
CA LEU A 269 2.05 -3.38 -0.19
C LEU A 269 0.67 -3.46 0.47
N GLY A 270 -0.30 -4.04 -0.20
CA GLY A 270 -1.58 -4.35 0.44
C GLY A 270 -1.43 -5.49 1.45
N MET A 271 -1.78 -5.23 2.69
CA MET A 271 -1.87 -6.24 3.75
C MET A 271 -3.33 -6.61 3.95
N MET A 272 -3.61 -7.90 4.15
CA MET A 272 -4.94 -8.38 4.49
C MET A 272 -4.85 -9.57 5.43
N GLY A 273 -5.48 -9.44 6.59
CA GLY A 273 -5.62 -10.48 7.58
C GLY A 273 -7.08 -10.76 7.93
N THR A 274 -7.35 -11.97 8.42
CA THR A 274 -8.69 -12.36 8.87
C THR A 274 -8.63 -13.36 10.03
N THR A 275 -9.79 -13.61 10.64
CA THR A 275 -9.93 -14.64 11.66
C THR A 275 -9.87 -16.05 11.06
N ALA A 276 -9.57 -17.06 11.88
CA ALA A 276 -9.54 -18.46 11.43
C ALA A 276 -10.85 -18.91 10.77
N LYS A 277 -11.98 -18.36 11.21
CA LYS A 277 -13.31 -18.64 10.65
C LYS A 277 -13.40 -18.34 9.15
N PHE A 278 -12.78 -17.27 8.70
CA PHE A 278 -12.91 -16.78 7.33
C PHE A 278 -11.68 -17.06 6.45
N MET A 279 -10.65 -17.72 6.97
CA MET A 279 -9.40 -18.02 6.23
C MET A 279 -9.65 -18.64 4.85
N ARG A 280 -10.64 -19.56 4.74
CA ARG A 280 -10.98 -20.23 3.47
C ARG A 280 -11.72 -19.34 2.46
N LYS A 281 -12.09 -18.13 2.86
CA LYS A 281 -12.76 -17.13 2.01
C LYS A 281 -11.81 -16.00 1.59
N MET A 282 -10.67 -15.87 2.28
CA MET A 282 -9.70 -14.80 2.03
C MET A 282 -9.07 -14.94 0.64
N PRO A 283 -9.02 -13.88 -0.19
CA PRO A 283 -8.32 -13.88 -1.47
C PRO A 283 -6.80 -13.86 -1.28
N GLY A 284 -6.08 -14.07 -2.38
CA GLY A 284 -4.62 -14.03 -2.40
C GLY A 284 -3.97 -15.32 -1.90
N ARG A 285 -2.65 -15.42 -2.12
CA ARG A 285 -1.85 -16.59 -1.79
C ARG A 285 -1.62 -16.71 -0.30
N ILE A 286 -1.60 -17.95 0.18
CA ILE A 286 -1.26 -18.30 1.56
C ILE A 286 -0.23 -19.41 1.50
N VAL A 287 0.86 -19.23 2.24
CA VAL A 287 1.89 -20.22 2.48
C VAL A 287 1.62 -20.89 3.81
N GLY A 288 1.68 -22.21 3.82
CA GLY A 288 1.57 -23.04 5.02
C GLY A 288 2.84 -23.84 5.26
N GLU A 289 3.06 -24.21 6.52
CA GLU A 289 4.09 -25.18 6.91
C GLU A 289 3.63 -26.60 6.55
N ALA A 290 4.52 -27.40 6.03
CA ALA A 290 4.32 -28.81 5.70
C ALA A 290 5.53 -29.64 6.16
N LYS A 291 5.42 -30.93 6.07
CA LYS A 291 6.56 -31.86 6.23
C LYS A 291 6.73 -32.67 4.96
N ASP A 292 7.99 -32.93 4.58
CA ASP A 292 8.29 -33.85 3.49
C ASP A 292 8.12 -35.31 3.93
N HIS A 293 8.40 -36.25 3.03
CA HIS A 293 8.26 -37.69 3.33
C HIS A 293 9.26 -38.18 4.41
N ASP A 294 10.37 -37.46 4.61
CA ASP A 294 11.35 -37.73 5.65
C ASP A 294 11.00 -37.05 7.00
N GLY A 295 9.89 -36.33 7.05
CA GLY A 295 9.44 -35.56 8.21
C GLY A 295 10.15 -34.23 8.40
N ARG A 296 10.94 -33.75 7.43
CA ARG A 296 11.62 -32.46 7.50
C ARG A 296 10.61 -31.34 7.25
N ARG A 297 10.81 -30.23 7.98
CA ARG A 297 10.01 -29.03 7.82
C ARG A 297 10.19 -28.43 6.42
N GLY A 298 9.10 -28.07 5.77
CA GLY A 298 9.05 -27.39 4.49
C GLY A 298 7.86 -26.43 4.41
N PHE A 299 7.75 -25.71 3.30
CA PHE A 299 6.71 -24.72 3.07
C PHE A 299 6.07 -24.95 1.71
N VAL A 300 4.75 -24.74 1.62
CA VAL A 300 3.97 -24.94 0.39
C VAL A 300 2.92 -23.84 0.24
N LEU A 301 2.54 -23.54 -1.00
CA LEU A 301 1.29 -22.81 -1.25
C LEU A 301 0.11 -23.67 -0.80
N THR A 302 -0.78 -23.09 -0.01
CA THR A 302 -1.96 -23.79 0.53
C THR A 302 -3.26 -23.11 0.10
N LEU A 303 -4.37 -23.86 0.16
CA LEU A 303 -5.72 -23.38 -0.18
C LEU A 303 -5.81 -22.77 -1.60
N THR A 304 -4.97 -23.18 -2.53
CA THR A 304 -4.88 -22.64 -3.91
C THR A 304 -6.16 -22.84 -4.71
N ALA A 305 -7.03 -23.79 -4.33
CA ALA A 305 -8.32 -24.00 -4.98
C ALA A 305 -9.27 -22.78 -4.94
N ARG A 306 -8.95 -21.72 -4.16
CA ARG A 306 -9.70 -20.45 -4.12
C ARG A 306 -9.33 -19.50 -5.26
N GLU A 307 -8.13 -19.67 -5.83
CA GLU A 307 -7.54 -18.72 -6.77
C GLU A 307 -8.22 -18.75 -8.15
N GLN A 308 -8.19 -17.61 -8.86
CA GLN A 308 -8.91 -17.42 -10.11
C GLN A 308 -8.46 -18.36 -11.24
N HIS A 309 -7.19 -18.76 -11.30
CA HIS A 309 -6.68 -19.68 -12.31
C HIS A 309 -7.22 -21.11 -12.15
N ILE A 310 -7.75 -21.47 -10.96
CA ILE A 310 -8.44 -22.74 -10.68
C ILE A 310 -9.97 -22.57 -10.81
N ARG A 311 -10.53 -21.56 -10.09
CA ARG A 311 -11.98 -21.35 -9.98
C ARG A 311 -12.58 -20.57 -11.15
N ARG A 312 -11.78 -19.87 -11.94
CA ARG A 312 -12.21 -19.05 -13.08
C ARG A 312 -13.28 -18.05 -12.64
N GLU A 313 -14.45 -18.01 -13.33
CA GLU A 313 -15.57 -17.13 -13.02
C GLU A 313 -16.20 -17.32 -11.63
N LYS A 314 -15.93 -18.46 -10.97
CA LYS A 314 -16.41 -18.77 -9.61
C LYS A 314 -15.42 -18.35 -8.52
N ALA A 315 -14.31 -17.72 -8.87
CA ALA A 315 -13.36 -17.19 -7.89
C ALA A 315 -13.97 -16.02 -7.10
N VAL A 316 -13.55 -15.86 -5.85
CA VAL A 316 -13.98 -14.73 -5.00
C VAL A 316 -13.35 -13.43 -5.50
N SER A 317 -12.15 -13.50 -6.06
CA SER A 317 -11.32 -12.37 -6.45
C SER A 317 -10.64 -12.62 -7.79
N ASN A 318 -10.34 -11.53 -8.50
CA ASN A 318 -9.55 -11.53 -9.73
C ASN A 318 -8.04 -11.34 -9.49
N ILE A 319 -7.59 -11.30 -8.24
CA ILE A 319 -6.16 -11.19 -7.92
C ILE A 319 -5.39 -12.38 -8.51
N CYS A 320 -4.34 -12.07 -9.27
CA CYS A 320 -3.52 -13.09 -9.93
C CYS A 320 -2.21 -13.34 -9.20
N SER A 321 -1.56 -12.27 -8.76
CA SER A 321 -0.26 -12.30 -8.10
C SER A 321 -0.28 -11.38 -6.88
N ASN A 322 0.88 -11.20 -6.26
CA ASN A 322 1.08 -10.32 -5.11
C ASN A 322 2.33 -9.45 -5.34
N GLN A 323 2.61 -8.54 -4.43
CA GLN A 323 3.81 -7.70 -4.43
C GLN A 323 4.98 -8.43 -3.74
N GLY A 324 5.53 -9.47 -4.40
CA GLY A 324 6.49 -10.39 -3.78
C GLY A 324 7.75 -9.71 -3.25
N LEU A 325 8.39 -8.80 -4.03
CA LEU A 325 9.61 -8.11 -3.62
C LEU A 325 9.31 -7.07 -2.51
N VAL A 326 8.22 -6.32 -2.62
CA VAL A 326 7.82 -5.31 -1.63
C VAL A 326 7.42 -5.99 -0.30
N MET A 327 6.73 -7.13 -0.37
CA MET A 327 6.42 -7.99 0.77
C MET A 327 7.71 -8.51 1.44
N LEU A 328 8.71 -8.93 0.67
CA LEU A 328 10.01 -9.36 1.19
C LEU A 328 10.72 -8.21 1.91
N GLN A 329 10.71 -6.99 1.35
CA GLN A 329 11.25 -5.81 2.03
C GLN A 329 10.58 -5.58 3.39
N ALA A 330 9.25 -5.70 3.46
CA ALA A 330 8.51 -5.59 4.71
C ALA A 330 8.84 -6.72 5.70
N CYS A 331 9.03 -7.94 5.21
CA CYS A 331 9.50 -9.07 6.01
C CYS A 331 10.86 -8.78 6.65
N ILE A 332 11.83 -8.34 5.85
CA ILE A 332 13.19 -8.01 6.32
C ILE A 332 13.14 -6.84 7.31
N TYR A 333 12.34 -5.80 7.01
CA TYR A 333 12.16 -4.65 7.89
C TYR A 333 11.62 -5.08 9.26
N MET A 334 10.52 -5.81 9.31
CA MET A 334 9.91 -6.28 10.57
C MET A 334 10.86 -7.19 11.34
N ALA A 335 11.58 -8.08 10.66
CA ALA A 335 12.57 -8.96 11.29
C ALA A 335 13.77 -8.17 11.86
N ALA A 336 14.28 -7.17 11.12
CA ALA A 336 15.39 -6.34 11.55
C ALA A 336 15.05 -5.42 12.73
N MET A 337 13.84 -4.83 12.70
CA MET A 337 13.37 -3.95 13.75
C MET A 337 12.93 -4.72 15.01
N GLY A 338 12.30 -5.86 14.83
CA GLY A 338 11.66 -6.62 15.91
C GLY A 338 10.56 -5.81 16.60
N SER A 339 9.88 -6.39 17.58
CA SER A 339 8.80 -5.73 18.32
C SER A 339 9.26 -4.46 19.04
N LYS A 340 10.47 -4.45 19.60
CA LYS A 340 11.02 -3.27 20.29
C LYS A 340 11.31 -2.12 19.33
N GLY A 341 11.95 -2.40 18.18
CA GLY A 341 12.25 -1.39 17.17
C GLY A 341 10.97 -0.80 16.56
N MET A 342 9.98 -1.64 16.25
CA MET A 342 8.66 -1.20 15.77
C MET A 342 7.98 -0.28 16.80
N GLY A 343 7.96 -0.67 18.07
CA GLY A 343 7.43 0.16 19.16
C GLY A 343 8.17 1.49 19.32
N MET A 344 9.51 1.50 19.17
CA MET A 344 10.29 2.74 19.21
C MET A 344 9.96 3.68 18.06
N VAL A 345 9.85 3.18 16.81
CA VAL A 345 9.44 3.98 15.65
C VAL A 345 8.06 4.59 15.89
N ALA A 346 7.10 3.78 16.32
CA ALA A 346 5.75 4.24 16.60
C ALA A 346 5.71 5.30 17.71
N SER A 347 6.42 5.10 18.82
CA SER A 347 6.50 6.08 19.89
C SER A 347 7.12 7.40 19.42
N LEU A 348 8.20 7.35 18.64
CA LEU A 348 8.84 8.55 18.09
C LEU A 348 7.90 9.31 17.15
N CYS A 349 7.13 8.61 16.29
CA CYS A 349 6.13 9.22 15.43
C CYS A 349 5.08 9.96 16.27
N ASN A 350 4.52 9.28 17.27
CA ASN A 350 3.51 9.83 18.16
C ASN A 350 4.01 11.09 18.90
N ASP A 351 5.15 10.96 19.57
CA ASP A 351 5.69 12.05 20.41
C ASP A 351 6.04 13.29 19.58
N LYS A 352 6.66 13.09 18.41
CA LYS A 352 7.02 14.18 17.50
C LYS A 352 5.80 14.83 16.86
N ALA A 353 4.76 14.05 16.52
CA ALA A 353 3.51 14.59 15.98
C ALA A 353 2.79 15.45 17.03
N HIS A 354 2.72 14.99 18.28
CA HIS A 354 2.14 15.78 19.38
C HIS A 354 2.97 17.03 19.70
N TYR A 355 4.30 16.95 19.63
CA TYR A 355 5.15 18.11 19.74
C TYR A 355 4.86 19.13 18.62
N ALA A 356 4.80 18.69 17.36
CA ALA A 356 4.50 19.58 16.23
C ALA A 356 3.11 20.22 16.37
N ALA A 357 2.10 19.42 16.73
CA ALA A 357 0.74 19.91 16.93
C ALA A 357 0.66 20.98 18.04
N SER A 358 1.33 20.76 19.19
CA SER A 358 1.37 21.75 20.27
C SER A 358 2.02 23.05 19.84
N ARG A 359 3.13 22.98 19.09
CA ARG A 359 3.84 24.18 18.59
C ARG A 359 3.05 24.94 17.51
N ILE A 360 2.33 24.23 16.64
CA ILE A 360 1.46 24.85 15.62
C ILE A 360 0.25 25.52 16.30
N ALA A 361 -0.31 24.92 17.34
CA ALA A 361 -1.44 25.49 18.08
C ALA A 361 -1.12 26.84 18.77
N GLU A 362 0.17 27.13 19.04
CA GLU A 362 0.62 28.43 19.59
C GLU A 362 0.59 29.56 18.54
N LEU A 363 0.44 29.25 17.25
CA LEU A 363 0.48 30.23 16.17
C LEU A 363 -0.87 30.95 16.03
N PRO A 364 -0.88 32.29 15.90
CA PRO A 364 -2.11 33.05 15.69
C PRO A 364 -2.87 32.56 14.44
N GLY A 365 -4.16 32.28 14.61
CA GLY A 365 -5.05 31.85 13.51
C GLY A 365 -4.93 30.38 13.10
N PHE A 366 -4.03 29.62 13.70
CA PHE A 366 -3.96 28.16 13.53
C PHE A 366 -4.76 27.43 14.62
N LYS A 367 -5.38 26.34 14.25
CA LYS A 367 -6.09 25.46 15.19
C LYS A 367 -5.90 24.01 14.79
N VAL A 368 -5.42 23.19 15.70
CA VAL A 368 -5.43 21.72 15.53
C VAL A 368 -6.87 21.24 15.70
N ILE A 369 -7.39 20.55 14.69
CA ILE A 369 -8.79 20.08 14.62
C ILE A 369 -8.91 18.67 15.19
N THR A 370 -8.00 17.77 14.78
CA THR A 370 -7.97 16.37 15.23
C THR A 370 -7.69 16.31 16.73
N LYS A 371 -8.48 15.54 17.47
CA LYS A 371 -8.38 15.46 18.92
C LYS A 371 -7.50 14.32 19.41
N SER A 372 -7.69 13.15 18.84
CA SER A 372 -6.92 11.95 19.17
C SER A 372 -6.26 11.44 17.90
N PHE A 373 -4.93 11.47 17.85
CA PHE A 373 -4.18 11.14 16.63
C PHE A 373 -2.86 10.46 16.94
N PHE A 374 -2.30 9.82 15.93
CA PHE A 374 -1.02 9.14 16.00
C PHE A 374 0.11 9.99 15.38
N LYS A 375 0.26 9.95 14.05
CA LYS A 375 1.31 10.66 13.30
C LYS A 375 0.78 11.71 12.33
N GLU A 376 -0.54 11.71 12.09
CA GLU A 376 -1.22 12.68 11.23
C GLU A 376 -2.30 13.43 12.01
N PHE A 377 -2.40 14.72 11.75
CA PHE A 377 -3.40 15.59 12.35
C PHE A 377 -3.81 16.72 11.43
N LEU A 378 -5.07 17.12 11.52
CA LEU A 378 -5.65 18.18 10.71
C LEU A 378 -5.52 19.52 11.39
N VAL A 379 -5.06 20.52 10.63
CA VAL A 379 -4.87 21.91 11.08
C VAL A 379 -5.74 22.85 10.26
N SER A 380 -6.52 23.70 10.92
CA SER A 380 -7.14 24.87 10.29
C SER A 380 -6.13 26.01 10.22
N THR A 381 -6.02 26.64 9.04
CA THR A 381 -5.03 27.68 8.74
C THR A 381 -5.69 29.06 8.53
N PRO A 382 -5.02 30.19 8.85
CA PRO A 382 -5.59 31.53 8.70
C PRO A 382 -5.76 31.98 7.23
N LYS A 383 -4.98 31.42 6.31
CA LYS A 383 -5.02 31.64 4.85
C LYS A 383 -5.31 30.31 4.14
N PRO A 384 -5.65 30.31 2.85
CA PRO A 384 -5.81 29.06 2.10
C PRO A 384 -4.58 28.16 2.22
N SER A 385 -4.78 26.91 2.57
CA SER A 385 -3.69 25.95 2.82
C SER A 385 -2.85 25.67 1.57
N ALA A 386 -3.44 25.80 0.37
CA ALA A 386 -2.73 25.70 -0.91
C ALA A 386 -1.71 26.84 -1.11
N ASP A 387 -2.03 28.06 -0.67
CA ASP A 387 -1.12 29.21 -0.76
C ASP A 387 0.06 29.04 0.22
N ILE A 388 -0.24 28.59 1.43
CA ILE A 388 0.79 28.24 2.43
C ILE A 388 1.71 27.15 1.88
N TYR A 389 1.15 26.08 1.31
CA TYR A 389 1.89 25.01 0.68
C TYR A 389 2.83 25.53 -0.41
N ALA A 390 2.32 26.32 -1.35
CA ALA A 390 3.10 26.87 -2.46
C ALA A 390 4.24 27.78 -1.98
N ALA A 391 4.03 28.54 -0.92
CA ALA A 391 5.05 29.41 -0.32
C ALA A 391 6.16 28.60 0.38
N LEU A 392 5.79 27.54 1.11
CA LEU A 392 6.73 26.74 1.90
C LEU A 392 7.54 25.77 1.05
N VAL A 393 6.97 25.21 -0.01
CA VAL A 393 7.72 24.36 -0.96
C VAL A 393 8.90 25.10 -1.59
N LYS A 394 8.75 26.40 -1.89
CA LYS A 394 9.87 27.26 -2.36
C LYS A 394 11.00 27.39 -1.34
N ARG A 395 10.74 27.06 -0.08
CA ARG A 395 11.72 27.09 1.03
C ARG A 395 12.21 25.69 1.39
N HIS A 396 11.97 24.70 0.52
CA HIS A 396 12.26 23.28 0.79
C HIS A 396 11.60 22.76 2.08
N ILE A 397 10.33 23.13 2.29
CA ILE A 397 9.46 22.59 3.34
C ILE A 397 8.17 22.13 2.68
N VAL A 398 7.85 20.85 2.75
CA VAL A 398 6.56 20.28 2.31
C VAL A 398 5.68 20.15 3.57
N PRO A 399 4.74 21.09 3.81
CA PRO A 399 4.12 21.27 5.12
C PRO A 399 2.98 20.30 5.42
N GLY A 400 2.59 19.46 4.49
CA GLY A 400 1.44 18.55 4.58
C GLY A 400 0.59 18.59 3.32
N LEU A 401 -0.62 18.04 3.40
CA LEU A 401 -1.57 17.98 2.29
C LEU A 401 -2.68 19.03 2.44
N PRO A 402 -2.81 20.02 1.53
CA PRO A 402 -3.99 20.87 1.46
C PRO A 402 -5.23 20.03 1.09
N LEU A 403 -6.24 20.00 1.98
CA LEU A 403 -7.44 19.18 1.74
C LEU A 403 -8.32 19.72 0.61
N SER A 404 -8.14 20.98 0.21
CA SER A 404 -8.78 21.53 -1.00
C SER A 404 -8.48 20.77 -2.28
N ARG A 405 -7.42 19.92 -2.28
CA ARG A 405 -7.11 19.00 -3.38
C ARG A 405 -8.21 17.96 -3.62
N TYR A 406 -8.87 17.52 -2.55
CA TYR A 406 -9.94 16.52 -2.61
C TYR A 406 -11.34 17.12 -2.37
N ASP A 407 -11.40 18.22 -1.60
CA ASP A 407 -12.65 18.87 -1.23
C ASP A 407 -12.50 20.40 -1.26
N ALA A 408 -13.02 21.03 -2.31
CA ALA A 408 -12.96 22.48 -2.49
C ALA A 408 -13.64 23.29 -1.35
N SER A 409 -14.51 22.64 -0.56
CA SER A 409 -15.14 23.27 0.62
C SER A 409 -14.19 23.39 1.82
N LYS A 410 -12.99 22.79 1.75
CA LYS A 410 -11.94 22.77 2.79
C LYS A 410 -10.68 23.57 2.43
N PRO A 411 -10.81 24.85 2.01
CA PRO A 411 -9.68 25.62 1.50
C PRO A 411 -8.62 25.95 2.56
N ARG A 412 -8.97 25.88 3.85
CA ARG A 412 -8.10 26.23 4.98
C ARG A 412 -7.74 25.03 5.85
N GLU A 413 -7.87 23.83 5.35
CA GLU A 413 -7.50 22.62 6.06
C GLU A 413 -6.20 22.03 5.48
N LEU A 414 -5.24 21.76 6.37
CA LEU A 414 -3.94 21.17 6.06
C LEU A 414 -3.76 19.92 6.90
N LEU A 415 -3.59 18.77 6.26
CA LEU A 415 -3.24 17.51 6.93
C LEU A 415 -1.73 17.43 7.07
N VAL A 416 -1.25 17.44 8.31
CA VAL A 416 0.19 17.41 8.65
C VAL A 416 0.56 16.01 9.12
N CYS A 417 1.64 15.46 8.58
CA CYS A 417 2.22 14.18 8.98
C CYS A 417 3.60 14.39 9.60
N VAL A 418 3.86 13.69 10.71
CA VAL A 418 5.18 13.71 11.38
C VAL A 418 5.58 12.26 11.67
N THR A 419 6.76 11.87 11.20
CA THR A 419 7.32 10.53 11.44
C THR A 419 8.60 10.62 12.28
N GLU A 420 9.20 9.49 12.59
CA GLU A 420 10.50 9.44 13.26
C GLU A 420 11.60 10.14 12.47
N MET A 421 11.43 10.30 11.15
CA MET A 421 12.39 10.97 10.27
C MET A 421 12.48 12.48 10.54
N ASN A 422 11.40 13.09 11.00
CA ASN A 422 11.40 14.52 11.30
C ASN A 422 12.22 14.82 12.56
N THR A 423 13.21 15.69 12.41
CA THR A 423 13.99 16.19 13.55
C THR A 423 13.26 17.32 14.27
N LYS A 424 13.59 17.56 15.55
CA LYS A 424 13.07 18.71 16.29
C LYS A 424 13.35 20.04 15.55
N ALA A 425 14.55 20.18 14.96
CA ALA A 425 14.94 21.36 14.20
C ALA A 425 14.07 21.59 12.97
N GLU A 426 13.69 20.52 12.25
CA GLU A 426 12.77 20.61 11.11
C GLU A 426 11.35 20.99 11.54
N ILE A 427 10.86 20.45 12.65
CA ILE A 427 9.56 20.82 13.21
C ILE A 427 9.56 22.31 13.61
N ASP A 428 10.59 22.76 14.33
CA ASP A 428 10.71 24.16 14.73
C ASP A 428 10.84 25.09 13.50
N ARG A 429 11.54 24.65 12.44
CA ARG A 429 11.64 25.35 11.15
C ARG A 429 10.28 25.45 10.45
N LEU A 430 9.47 24.37 10.45
CA LEU A 430 8.10 24.40 9.93
C LEU A 430 7.26 25.44 10.67
N VAL A 431 7.29 25.43 12.00
CA VAL A 431 6.53 26.36 12.86
C VAL A 431 6.92 27.82 12.58
N ALA A 432 8.22 28.12 12.50
CA ALA A 432 8.72 29.44 12.16
C ALA A 432 8.25 29.91 10.77
N ALA A 433 8.36 29.02 9.77
CA ALA A 433 7.95 29.30 8.40
C ALA A 433 6.42 29.50 8.28
N LEU A 434 5.61 28.72 8.99
CA LEU A 434 4.15 28.91 9.07
C LEU A 434 3.79 30.26 9.65
N ARG A 435 4.48 30.71 10.70
CA ARG A 435 4.29 32.06 11.30
C ARG A 435 4.54 33.17 10.27
N GLU A 436 5.67 33.10 9.56
CA GLU A 436 6.07 34.13 8.60
C GLU A 436 5.12 34.23 7.39
N VAL A 437 4.70 33.09 6.80
CA VAL A 437 3.82 33.10 5.61
C VAL A 437 2.37 33.43 5.96
N SER A 438 2.01 33.41 7.25
CA SER A 438 0.67 33.72 7.73
C SER A 438 0.50 35.12 8.25
N ALA A 439 1.60 35.80 8.57
CA ALA A 439 1.63 37.24 8.83
C ALA A 439 1.35 38.01 7.52
#